data_23d9578ba2c081ac3881d861e25d14b1
#
_entry.id   23d9578ba2c081ac3881d861e25d14b1
#
_cell.length_a   1.000
_cell.length_b   1.000
_cell.length_c   1.000
_cell.angle_alpha   90.00
_cell.angle_beta   90.00
_cell.angle_gamma   90.00
#
_symmetry.space_group_name_H-M   'P 1'
#
loop_
_entity.id
_entity.type
_entity.pdbx_description
1 polymer ?
#
loop_
_entity_poly.entity_id
_entity_poly.type
_entity_poly.pdbx_seq_one_letter_code
_entity_poly.pdbx_strand_id
1 'polypeptide(L)'
;MAKPSFINLLNAYPKVQSPCDQPWGNQCAIRMSIALNGELNIKVNKSTYTDPKCKHEHARGAESLANWLWRHHLGRPTILSGSAADRQTISQKTGIVFFKDCFARGNEEESQRSGDHIDLWNRGRTMGYYDGDYMSRQVWFWELA
;
A
#
# COMPACT_ATOMS: atom_id res chain seq x y z
N MET A 1 16.98 11.09 4.62
CA MET A 1 16.14 11.10 3.42
C MET A 1 14.77 11.68 3.76
N ALA A 2 14.31 12.63 2.99
CA ALA A 2 13.03 13.27 3.25
C ALA A 2 11.88 12.33 2.88
N LYS A 3 10.89 12.21 3.76
CA LYS A 3 9.67 11.46 3.49
C LYS A 3 8.79 12.25 2.52
N PRO A 4 7.97 11.56 1.70
CA PRO A 4 7.03 12.26 0.83
C PRO A 4 5.97 13.01 1.63
N SER A 5 5.39 14.04 1.02
CA SER A 5 4.25 14.74 1.60
C SER A 5 2.99 13.91 1.39
N PHE A 6 2.19 13.74 2.45
CA PHE A 6 0.94 12.99 2.34
C PHE A 6 0.00 13.64 1.31
N ILE A 7 -0.13 14.97 1.33
CA ILE A 7 -1.04 15.64 0.40
C ILE A 7 -0.61 15.47 -1.06
N ASN A 8 0.69 15.42 -1.32
CA ASN A 8 1.17 15.18 -2.67
C ASN A 8 0.83 13.77 -3.14
N LEU A 9 1.00 12.78 -2.27
CA LEU A 9 0.60 11.41 -2.59
C LEU A 9 -0.91 11.31 -2.82
N LEU A 10 -1.69 11.97 -1.98
CA LEU A 10 -3.15 11.95 -2.08
C LEU A 10 -3.60 12.57 -3.41
N ASN A 11 -2.99 13.70 -3.80
CA ASN A 11 -3.34 14.37 -5.05
C ASN A 11 -2.93 13.55 -6.28
N ALA A 12 -1.86 12.76 -6.18
CA ALA A 12 -1.38 11.93 -7.28
C ALA A 12 -2.02 10.54 -7.30
N TYR A 13 -2.74 10.17 -6.26
CA TYR A 13 -3.36 8.84 -6.18
C TYR A 13 -4.47 8.71 -7.23
N PRO A 14 -4.46 7.62 -8.04
CA PRO A 14 -5.44 7.46 -9.12
C PRO A 14 -6.88 7.41 -8.61
N LYS A 15 -7.77 8.05 -9.35
CA LYS A 15 -9.19 8.09 -9.01
C LYS A 15 -9.99 6.96 -9.67
N VAL A 16 -9.30 6.03 -10.33
CA VAL A 16 -9.92 4.85 -10.94
C VAL A 16 -9.40 3.60 -10.24
N GLN A 17 -10.26 2.59 -10.13
CA GLN A 17 -9.93 1.35 -9.42
C GLN A 17 -8.80 0.59 -10.11
N SER A 18 -8.84 0.50 -11.42
CA SER A 18 -7.89 -0.27 -12.22
C SER A 18 -7.22 0.64 -13.25
N PRO A 19 -6.21 1.43 -12.83
CA PRO A 19 -5.53 2.34 -13.75
C PRO A 19 -4.71 1.61 -14.82
N CYS A 20 -4.33 0.36 -14.58
CA CYS A 20 -3.62 -0.44 -15.57
C CYS A 20 -4.63 -1.22 -16.42
N ASP A 21 -4.43 -1.21 -17.74
CA ASP A 21 -5.31 -1.93 -18.68
C ASP A 21 -5.03 -3.43 -18.76
N GLN A 22 -4.01 -3.91 -18.04
CA GLN A 22 -3.73 -5.34 -17.94
C GLN A 22 -4.72 -6.00 -16.99
N PRO A 23 -4.96 -7.32 -17.14
CA PRO A 23 -6.02 -8.00 -16.38
C PRO A 23 -5.62 -8.37 -14.96
N TRP A 24 -5.09 -7.43 -14.20
CA TRP A 24 -4.75 -7.64 -12.79
C TRP A 24 -5.99 -7.30 -11.95
N GLY A 25 -6.47 -8.27 -11.19
CA GLY A 25 -7.65 -8.06 -10.35
C GLY A 25 -7.42 -7.09 -9.20
N ASN A 26 -6.24 -7.16 -8.57
CA ASN A 26 -5.87 -6.27 -7.46
C ASN A 26 -4.76 -5.33 -7.93
N GLN A 27 -5.07 -4.07 -8.04
CA GLN A 27 -4.11 -3.06 -8.53
C GLN A 27 -3.70 -2.07 -7.43
N CYS A 28 -3.77 -2.46 -6.15
CA CYS A 28 -3.42 -1.56 -5.06
C CYS A 28 -1.95 -1.09 -5.13
N ALA A 29 -1.03 -2.00 -5.45
CA ALA A 29 0.38 -1.63 -5.59
C ALA A 29 0.61 -0.74 -6.83
N ILE A 30 -0.13 -0.98 -7.89
CA ILE A 30 -0.08 -0.14 -9.10
C ILE A 30 -0.56 1.27 -8.75
N ARG A 31 -1.69 1.40 -8.07
CA ARG A 31 -2.21 2.71 -7.64
C ARG A 31 -1.20 3.44 -6.75
N MET A 32 -0.62 2.72 -5.79
CA MET A 32 0.38 3.32 -4.90
C MET A 32 1.64 3.75 -5.66
N SER A 33 2.09 2.95 -6.65
CA SER A 33 3.23 3.31 -7.49
C SER A 33 3.00 4.61 -8.23
N ILE A 34 1.79 4.80 -8.76
CA ILE A 34 1.43 6.03 -9.47
C ILE A 34 1.50 7.22 -8.52
N ALA A 35 0.98 7.07 -7.30
CA ALA A 35 1.06 8.14 -6.31
C ALA A 35 2.52 8.47 -5.94
N LEU A 36 3.34 7.44 -5.71
CA LEU A 36 4.76 7.63 -5.38
C LEU A 36 5.52 8.31 -6.51
N ASN A 37 5.20 7.98 -7.75
CA ASN A 37 5.86 8.57 -8.92
C ASN A 37 5.59 10.07 -9.07
N GLY A 38 4.62 10.60 -8.34
CA GLY A 38 4.43 12.04 -8.22
C GLY A 38 5.50 12.74 -7.38
N GLU A 39 6.29 11.97 -6.62
CA GLU A 39 7.35 12.50 -5.79
C GLU A 39 8.71 12.32 -6.48
N LEU A 40 9.62 13.28 -6.28
CA LEU A 40 10.91 13.26 -6.98
C LEU A 40 11.83 12.14 -6.50
N ASN A 41 11.76 11.79 -5.21
CA ASN A 41 12.76 10.92 -4.59
C ASN A 41 12.31 9.47 -4.43
N ILE A 42 11.07 9.14 -4.77
CA ILE A 42 10.54 7.78 -4.63
C ILE A 42 9.90 7.35 -5.95
N LYS A 43 10.73 7.08 -6.95
CA LYS A 43 10.24 6.63 -8.26
C LYS A 43 10.22 5.11 -8.32
N VAL A 44 9.11 4.55 -8.80
CA VAL A 44 8.96 3.13 -9.05
C VAL A 44 9.04 2.92 -10.57
N ASN A 45 10.14 2.32 -11.02
CA ASN A 45 10.37 2.00 -12.43
C ASN A 45 11.37 0.86 -12.53
N LYS A 46 11.71 0.45 -13.75
CA LYS A 46 12.61 -0.70 -13.96
C LYS A 46 14.02 -0.48 -13.42
N SER A 47 14.44 0.77 -13.25
CA SER A 47 15.77 1.10 -12.74
C SER A 47 15.84 1.10 -11.21
N THR A 48 14.73 1.38 -10.54
CA THR A 48 14.70 1.56 -9.09
C THR A 48 14.03 0.40 -8.35
N TYR A 49 13.19 -0.37 -9.04
CA TYR A 49 12.37 -1.42 -8.42
C TYR A 49 12.51 -2.70 -9.23
N THR A 50 13.09 -3.74 -8.62
CA THR A 50 13.45 -4.97 -9.33
C THR A 50 12.41 -6.09 -9.23
N ASP A 51 11.40 -5.93 -8.38
CA ASP A 51 10.34 -6.93 -8.23
C ASP A 51 9.32 -6.83 -9.40
N PRO A 52 8.39 -7.78 -9.52
CA PRO A 52 7.46 -7.80 -10.65
C PRO A 52 6.69 -6.50 -10.82
N LYS A 53 6.61 -6.07 -12.07
CA LYS A 53 5.95 -4.81 -12.48
C LYS A 53 4.97 -5.07 -13.63
N CYS A 54 4.03 -4.16 -13.82
CA CYS A 54 3.18 -4.16 -15.00
C CYS A 54 3.96 -3.59 -16.20
N LYS A 55 3.33 -3.59 -17.38
CA LYS A 55 3.99 -3.08 -18.59
C LYS A 55 4.33 -1.59 -18.50
N HIS A 56 3.71 -0.86 -17.61
CA HIS A 56 4.00 0.55 -17.36
C HIS A 56 5.01 0.76 -16.21
N GLU A 57 5.68 -0.32 -15.78
CA GLU A 57 6.72 -0.30 -14.75
C GLU A 57 6.22 0.06 -13.34
N HIS A 58 4.95 -0.14 -13.06
CA HIS A 58 4.41 0.01 -11.70
C HIS A 58 4.48 -1.31 -10.96
N ALA A 59 4.70 -1.26 -9.65
CA ALA A 59 4.77 -2.44 -8.80
C ALA A 59 3.43 -3.21 -8.83
N ARG A 60 3.51 -4.54 -8.91
CA ARG A 60 2.33 -5.41 -8.94
C ARG A 60 1.97 -6.00 -7.59
N GLY A 61 2.95 -6.17 -6.70
CA GLY A 61 2.74 -6.81 -5.41
C GLY A 61 2.75 -5.83 -4.25
N ALA A 62 1.75 -5.90 -3.37
CA ALA A 62 1.66 -5.01 -2.22
C ALA A 62 2.79 -5.28 -1.22
N GLU A 63 3.06 -6.55 -0.92
CA GLU A 63 4.11 -6.90 0.05
C GLU A 63 5.49 -6.52 -0.46
N SER A 64 5.80 -6.80 -1.72
CA SER A 64 7.10 -6.44 -2.26
C SER A 64 7.30 -4.92 -2.30
N LEU A 65 6.25 -4.16 -2.60
CA LEU A 65 6.32 -2.70 -2.57
C LEU A 65 6.51 -2.20 -1.15
N ALA A 66 5.78 -2.77 -0.17
CA ALA A 66 5.93 -2.40 1.23
C ALA A 66 7.35 -2.67 1.74
N ASN A 67 7.93 -3.83 1.39
CA ASN A 67 9.29 -4.16 1.75
C ASN A 67 10.30 -3.20 1.12
N TRP A 68 10.08 -2.81 -0.12
CA TRP A 68 10.94 -1.86 -0.83
C TRP A 68 10.91 -0.48 -0.17
N LEU A 69 9.72 -0.01 0.24
CA LEU A 69 9.57 1.24 0.98
C LEU A 69 10.31 1.17 2.32
N TRP A 70 10.20 0.05 3.01
CA TRP A 70 10.89 -0.13 4.28
C TRP A 70 12.42 -0.05 4.11
N ARG A 71 12.95 -0.81 3.15
CA ARG A 71 14.41 -0.95 2.99
C ARG A 71 15.08 0.28 2.40
N HIS A 72 14.39 0.97 1.50
CA HIS A 72 15.06 1.96 0.66
C HIS A 72 14.59 3.40 0.86
N HIS A 73 13.43 3.62 1.46
CA HIS A 73 12.86 4.98 1.48
C HIS A 73 12.32 5.43 2.84
N LEU A 74 11.52 4.61 3.51
CA LEU A 74 10.77 5.07 4.68
C LEU A 74 11.29 4.52 6.01
N GLY A 75 12.14 3.49 5.97
CA GLY A 75 12.59 2.82 7.17
C GLY A 75 11.52 1.95 7.80
N ARG A 76 11.72 1.55 9.04
CA ARG A 76 10.83 0.65 9.74
C ARG A 76 9.48 1.32 9.98
N PRO A 77 8.36 0.68 9.59
CA PRO A 77 7.04 1.19 9.92
C PRO A 77 6.68 0.92 11.38
N THR A 78 5.63 1.55 11.86
CA THR A 78 4.95 1.08 13.06
C THR A 78 4.23 -0.22 12.70
N ILE A 79 4.52 -1.30 13.42
CA ILE A 79 3.92 -2.62 13.16
C ILE A 79 2.85 -2.88 14.21
N LEU A 80 1.61 -3.06 13.77
CA LEU A 80 0.44 -3.28 14.61
C LEU A 80 -0.15 -4.64 14.27
N SER A 81 -0.96 -5.18 15.19
CA SER A 81 -1.82 -6.32 14.87
C SER A 81 -3.02 -5.84 14.05
N GLY A 82 -3.78 -6.78 13.49
CA GLY A 82 -4.99 -6.44 12.73
C GLY A 82 -6.20 -6.11 13.61
N SER A 83 -6.03 -6.01 14.93
CA SER A 83 -7.15 -5.75 15.83
C SER A 83 -7.70 -4.33 15.67
N ALA A 84 -8.99 -4.17 16.00
CA ALA A 84 -9.61 -2.84 15.97
C ALA A 84 -8.93 -1.89 16.96
N ALA A 85 -8.53 -2.42 18.13
CA ALA A 85 -7.85 -1.60 19.15
C ALA A 85 -6.52 -1.04 18.62
N ASP A 86 -5.73 -1.88 17.95
CA ASP A 86 -4.46 -1.42 17.38
C ASP A 86 -4.68 -0.41 16.25
N ARG A 87 -5.66 -0.65 15.37
CA ARG A 87 -5.97 0.30 14.30
C ARG A 87 -6.45 1.65 14.84
N GLN A 88 -7.09 1.64 15.99
CA GLN A 88 -7.55 2.86 16.63
C GLN A 88 -6.37 3.80 16.96
N THR A 89 -5.18 3.25 17.22
CA THR A 89 -4.01 4.06 17.56
C THR A 89 -3.55 4.96 16.41
N ILE A 90 -3.92 4.63 15.17
CA ILE A 90 -3.57 5.44 14.01
C ILE A 90 -4.79 6.15 13.38
N SER A 91 -5.93 6.13 14.07
CA SER A 91 -7.20 6.61 13.51
C SER A 91 -7.21 8.10 13.17
N GLN A 92 -6.33 8.90 13.77
CA GLN A 92 -6.26 10.34 13.50
C GLN A 92 -5.00 10.74 12.73
N LYS A 93 -4.28 9.75 12.20
CA LYS A 93 -3.02 9.97 11.51
C LYS A 93 -3.18 9.84 10.00
N THR A 94 -2.21 10.37 9.27
CA THR A 94 -2.13 10.23 7.81
C THR A 94 -0.82 9.55 7.43
N GLY A 95 -0.84 8.77 6.36
CA GLY A 95 0.37 8.10 5.90
C GLY A 95 0.10 6.99 4.90
N ILE A 96 1.06 6.07 4.81
CA ILE A 96 0.96 4.86 3.99
C ILE A 96 0.69 3.68 4.92
N VAL A 97 -0.26 2.83 4.54
CA VAL A 97 -0.62 1.64 5.31
C VAL A 97 -0.49 0.40 4.43
N PHE A 98 0.01 -0.68 5.02
CA PHE A 98 0.08 -1.99 4.39
C PHE A 98 -0.61 -3.00 5.30
N PHE A 99 -1.58 -3.71 4.75
CA PHE A 99 -2.32 -4.76 5.46
C PHE A 99 -1.81 -6.11 4.98
N LYS A 100 -1.23 -6.87 5.89
CA LYS A 100 -0.64 -8.18 5.59
C LYS A 100 -1.64 -9.29 5.89
N ASP A 101 -1.81 -10.19 4.91
CA ASP A 101 -2.70 -11.36 5.04
C ASP A 101 -4.13 -10.95 5.40
N CYS A 102 -4.70 -10.06 4.60
CA CYS A 102 -6.00 -9.48 4.92
C CYS A 102 -7.16 -10.08 4.15
N PHE A 103 -6.91 -10.90 3.12
CA PHE A 103 -7.98 -11.60 2.41
C PHE A 103 -7.48 -12.91 1.81
N ALA A 104 -8.41 -13.85 1.60
CA ALA A 104 -8.08 -15.13 0.97
C ALA A 104 -7.92 -14.95 -0.53
N ARG A 105 -6.88 -15.55 -1.09
CA ARG A 105 -6.57 -15.52 -2.53
C ARG A 105 -6.95 -16.84 -3.16
N GLY A 106 -7.59 -16.77 -4.35
CA GLY A 106 -7.95 -17.98 -5.09
C GLY A 106 -8.78 -18.95 -4.26
N ASN A 107 -8.26 -20.15 -4.06
CA ASN A 107 -8.94 -21.22 -3.33
C ASN A 107 -8.53 -21.32 -1.85
N GLU A 108 -7.86 -20.31 -1.33
CA GLU A 108 -7.45 -20.33 0.08
C GLU A 108 -8.63 -20.27 1.03
N GLU A 109 -8.50 -20.98 2.15
CA GLU A 109 -9.38 -20.80 3.29
C GLU A 109 -9.05 -19.47 3.98
N GLU A 110 -10.03 -18.92 4.71
CA GLU A 110 -9.78 -17.67 5.46
C GLU A 110 -8.62 -17.80 6.44
N SER A 111 -8.46 -18.98 7.07
CA SER A 111 -7.36 -19.23 8.00
C SER A 111 -6.00 -19.24 7.30
N GLN A 112 -5.96 -19.43 6.00
CA GLN A 112 -4.74 -19.51 5.18
C GLN A 112 -4.55 -18.26 4.31
N ARG A 113 -5.35 -17.24 4.52
CA ARG A 113 -5.35 -16.04 3.68
C ARG A 113 -3.96 -15.45 3.54
N SER A 114 -3.60 -15.07 2.31
CA SER A 114 -2.30 -14.48 1.99
C SER A 114 -2.41 -13.20 1.17
N GLY A 115 -3.62 -12.71 0.94
CA GLY A 115 -3.84 -11.48 0.20
C GLY A 115 -3.43 -10.25 1.00
N ASP A 116 -2.80 -9.30 0.34
CA ASP A 116 -2.27 -8.09 0.96
C ASP A 116 -2.85 -6.85 0.30
N HIS A 117 -2.85 -5.73 1.02
CA HIS A 117 -3.33 -4.45 0.50
C HIS A 117 -2.43 -3.32 0.97
N ILE A 118 -2.03 -2.45 0.05
CA ILE A 118 -1.29 -1.23 0.36
C ILE A 118 -2.10 -0.03 -0.10
N ASP A 119 -2.14 1.02 0.73
CA ASP A 119 -3.03 2.15 0.47
C ASP A 119 -2.51 3.41 1.16
N LEU A 120 -3.13 4.53 0.85
CA LEU A 120 -3.01 5.72 1.66
C LEU A 120 -4.03 5.66 2.79
N TRP A 121 -3.60 6.13 3.96
CA TRP A 121 -4.42 6.14 5.16
C TRP A 121 -4.67 7.59 5.56
N ASN A 122 -5.94 8.00 5.51
CA ASN A 122 -6.35 9.37 5.81
C ASN A 122 -7.30 9.36 7.00
N ARG A 123 -6.72 9.44 8.19
CA ARG A 123 -7.45 9.55 9.45
C ARG A 123 -8.51 8.45 9.60
N GLY A 124 -8.09 7.22 9.40
CA GLY A 124 -8.94 6.05 9.57
C GLY A 124 -9.61 5.56 8.29
N ARG A 125 -9.35 6.21 7.16
CA ARG A 125 -9.96 5.84 5.87
C ARG A 125 -8.88 5.51 4.85
N THR A 126 -9.08 4.41 4.12
CA THR A 126 -8.23 4.09 2.98
C THR A 126 -8.73 4.84 1.74
N MET A 127 -7.81 5.20 0.86
CA MET A 127 -8.13 5.96 -0.34
C MET A 127 -8.37 5.06 -1.55
N GLY A 128 -7.98 3.80 -1.46
CA GLY A 128 -8.22 2.84 -2.53
C GLY A 128 -9.65 2.30 -2.50
N TYR A 129 -9.89 1.32 -3.36
CA TYR A 129 -11.23 0.74 -3.54
C TYR A 129 -11.43 -0.53 -2.73
N TYR A 130 -10.61 -0.73 -1.70
CA TYR A 130 -10.78 -1.82 -0.77
C TYR A 130 -11.58 -1.31 0.43
N ASP A 131 -12.78 -1.86 0.58
CA ASP A 131 -13.75 -1.41 1.57
C ASP A 131 -14.14 -2.62 2.42
N GLY A 132 -13.35 -2.95 3.39
CA GLY A 132 -13.63 -4.11 4.20
C GLY A 132 -13.08 -3.99 5.61
N ASP A 133 -13.63 -4.83 6.48
CA ASP A 133 -13.01 -5.11 7.74
C ASP A 133 -11.73 -5.86 7.45
N TYR A 134 -10.63 -5.21 7.68
CA TYR A 134 -9.34 -5.80 7.42
C TYR A 134 -9.07 -6.86 8.47
N MET A 135 -9.18 -8.12 8.08
CA MET A 135 -8.82 -9.23 8.95
C MET A 135 -7.33 -9.54 8.81
N SER A 136 -6.54 -8.49 8.75
CA SER A 136 -5.10 -8.62 8.54
C SER A 136 -4.40 -9.16 9.77
N ARG A 137 -3.34 -9.92 9.55
CA ARG A 137 -2.51 -10.43 10.64
C ARG A 137 -1.61 -9.35 11.18
N GLN A 138 -1.14 -8.45 10.30
CA GLN A 138 -0.33 -7.31 10.68
C GLN A 138 -0.75 -6.09 9.88
N VAL A 139 -0.53 -4.92 10.46
CA VAL A 139 -0.69 -3.63 9.80
C VAL A 139 0.62 -2.87 9.95
N TRP A 140 1.20 -2.46 8.82
CA TRP A 140 2.40 -1.62 8.82
C TRP A 140 1.99 -0.20 8.47
N PHE A 141 2.42 0.75 9.28
CA PHE A 141 2.02 2.13 9.08
C PHE A 141 3.23 3.06 9.08
N TRP A 142 3.35 3.87 8.05
CA TRP A 142 4.34 4.94 7.96
C TRP A 142 3.60 6.27 8.04
N GLU A 143 3.79 6.99 9.13
CA GLU A 143 3.15 8.30 9.30
C GLU A 143 3.81 9.32 8.38
N LEU A 144 2.98 10.08 7.65
CA LEU A 144 3.42 11.16 6.76
C LEU A 144 2.59 12.40 7.04
N ALA A 145 3.30 13.51 7.17
CA ALA A 145 2.64 14.80 7.35
C ALA A 145 2.04 15.33 6.04
#